data_ae3ad1377172427bbf2d992029f32b5c
#
_entry.id   ae3ad1377172427bbf2d992029f32b5c
#
_cell.length_a   1.000
_cell.length_b   1.000
_cell.length_c   1.000
_cell.angle_alpha   90.00
_cell.angle_beta   90.00
_cell.angle_gamma   90.00
#
_symmetry.space_group_name_H-M   'P 1'
#
loop_
_entity.id
_entity.type
_entity.pdbx_description
1 polymer ?
#
loop_
_entity_poly.entity_id
_entity_poly.type
_entity_poly.pdbx_seq_one_letter_code
_entity_poly.pdbx_strand_id
1 'polypeptide(L)'
;DNMDEGSNLTFTAQLRKRFGFGLNTSLAYTYLDAKNNLQSTEIASVLFQSQPVQGDPNNPNLGYAQFGMKQRIIASATYTHNWSETMSTNVGMFFEMGEGNQYVYSGGNRYSFTYGGDVNGDGVGGNDLIYIPSSASEINLTNSSDWAALDAFIAQDKYLSKHRGEIAERNGLLNEWFTNLDLRVLQNIGIAGQKFQVSLDILNFGNLINDGWGVRQTANPAALTPLVLDSWNDAGEPVFSF
;
A
#
# COMPACT_ATOMS: atom_id res chain seq x y z
N ASP A 1 -5.32 -16.70 24.59
CA ASP A 1 -3.99 -16.44 25.11
C ASP A 1 -3.37 -15.29 24.32
N ASN A 2 -2.65 -14.40 24.98
CA ASN A 2 -1.89 -13.36 24.30
C ASN A 2 -0.71 -14.03 23.58
N MET A 3 -0.61 -13.80 22.28
CA MET A 3 0.54 -14.24 21.47
C MET A 3 1.63 -13.17 21.59
N ASP A 4 2.86 -13.59 21.90
CA ASP A 4 4.03 -12.71 21.91
C ASP A 4 4.64 -12.49 20.50
N GLU A 5 3.84 -12.78 19.48
CA GLU A 5 4.24 -12.71 18.09
C GLU A 5 3.65 -11.45 17.44
N GLY A 6 4.45 -10.50 17.25
CA GLY A 6 4.12 -9.27 16.55
C GLY A 6 5.28 -8.31 16.72
N SER A 7 5.55 -7.55 15.68
CA SER A 7 6.64 -6.58 15.70
C SER A 7 6.28 -5.31 14.96
N ASN A 8 6.76 -4.20 15.46
CA ASN A 8 6.68 -2.92 14.78
C ASN A 8 8.04 -2.23 14.87
N LEU A 9 8.73 -2.14 13.73
CA LEU A 9 9.98 -1.41 13.60
C LEU A 9 9.71 -0.15 12.78
N THR A 10 9.92 1.01 13.38
CA THR A 10 9.84 2.30 12.69
C THR A 10 11.17 3.03 12.81
N PHE A 11 11.71 3.45 11.67
CA PHE A 11 12.88 4.31 11.60
C PHE A 11 12.51 5.62 10.90
N THR A 12 12.84 6.76 11.50
CA THR A 12 12.63 8.08 10.88
C THR A 12 13.90 8.90 10.98
N ALA A 13 14.35 9.44 9.86
CA ALA A 13 15.42 10.42 9.78
C ALA A 13 14.88 11.75 9.24
N GLN A 14 15.24 12.86 9.86
CA GLN A 14 14.80 14.18 9.42
C GLN A 14 15.99 15.16 9.38
N LEU A 15 16.05 15.94 8.29
CA LEU A 15 16.98 17.05 8.12
C LEU A 15 16.19 18.34 7.91
N ARG A 16 16.54 19.39 8.64
CA ARG A 16 15.99 20.74 8.47
C ARG A 16 17.11 21.75 8.29
N LYS A 17 16.95 22.66 7.34
CA LYS A 17 17.92 23.72 7.10
C LYS A 17 17.21 25.05 6.85
N ARG A 18 17.65 26.07 7.57
CA ARG A 18 17.29 27.47 7.31
C ARG A 18 18.49 28.16 6.69
N PHE A 19 18.28 28.82 5.56
CA PHE A 19 19.29 29.59 4.86
C PHE A 19 19.07 31.09 5.12
N GLY A 20 20.14 31.86 5.21
CA GLY A 20 20.06 33.30 5.53
C GLY A 20 19.35 34.17 4.47
N PHE A 21 19.20 33.63 3.24
CA PHE A 21 18.52 34.33 2.14
C PHE A 21 17.01 34.10 2.08
N GLY A 22 16.40 33.56 3.15
CA GLY A 22 14.94 33.36 3.25
C GLY A 22 14.41 32.03 2.85
N LEU A 23 15.26 31.03 2.49
CA LEU A 23 14.85 29.67 2.18
C LEU A 23 14.90 28.81 3.45
N ASN A 24 13.80 28.07 3.71
CA ASN A 24 13.72 27.04 4.72
C ASN A 24 13.39 25.70 4.03
N THR A 25 14.10 24.64 4.40
CA THR A 25 13.88 23.31 3.84
C THR A 25 13.74 22.27 4.93
N SER A 26 12.96 21.24 4.66
CA SER A 26 12.83 20.05 5.49
C SER A 26 12.77 18.81 4.58
N LEU A 27 13.46 17.75 4.97
CA LEU A 27 13.40 16.44 4.33
C LEU A 27 13.29 15.40 5.43
N ALA A 28 12.32 14.50 5.32
CA ALA A 28 12.16 13.36 6.22
C ALA A 28 12.01 12.07 5.42
N TYR A 29 12.63 11.02 5.90
CA TYR A 29 12.45 9.65 5.43
C TYR A 29 11.95 8.80 6.59
N THR A 30 10.93 7.98 6.33
CA THR A 30 10.40 7.01 7.28
C THR A 30 10.38 5.63 6.64
N TYR A 31 10.85 4.64 7.37
CA TYR A 31 10.72 3.22 7.08
C TYR A 31 9.86 2.57 8.16
N LEU A 32 8.91 1.73 7.76
CA LEU A 32 8.02 0.97 8.63
C LEU A 32 8.03 -0.50 8.24
N ASP A 33 8.28 -1.39 9.19
CA ASP A 33 8.03 -2.82 9.11
C ASP A 33 7.19 -3.24 10.30
N ALA A 34 5.94 -3.62 10.03
CA ALA A 34 4.99 -4.00 11.07
C ALA A 34 4.34 -5.33 10.70
N LYS A 35 4.38 -6.27 11.63
CA LYS A 35 3.75 -7.59 11.53
C LYS A 35 2.87 -7.87 12.74
N ASN A 36 1.75 -8.55 12.51
CA ASN A 36 0.80 -8.98 13.53
C ASN A 36 0.15 -10.30 13.15
N ASN A 37 -0.49 -10.96 14.09
CA ASN A 37 -1.22 -12.20 13.87
C ASN A 37 -2.68 -11.93 13.56
N LEU A 38 -3.26 -10.88 14.17
CA LEU A 38 -4.66 -10.49 13.99
C LEU A 38 -4.74 -8.98 13.86
N GLN A 39 -5.53 -8.50 12.91
CA GLN A 39 -5.88 -7.09 12.81
C GLN A 39 -6.94 -6.76 13.86
N SER A 40 -6.85 -5.59 14.47
CA SER A 40 -7.78 -5.14 15.52
C SER A 40 -8.57 -3.91 15.08
N THR A 41 -9.17 -3.99 13.88
CA THR A 41 -9.92 -2.86 13.28
C THR A 41 -11.43 -3.00 13.40
N GLU A 42 -11.92 -4.23 13.68
CA GLU A 42 -13.32 -4.60 13.68
C GLU A 42 -13.65 -5.54 14.83
N ILE A 43 -14.92 -5.90 14.99
CA ILE A 43 -15.34 -6.93 15.93
C ILE A 43 -14.80 -8.31 15.53
N ALA A 44 -14.59 -9.17 16.51
CA ALA A 44 -13.95 -10.48 16.31
C ALA A 44 -14.60 -11.34 15.20
N SER A 45 -15.94 -11.36 15.12
CA SER A 45 -16.65 -12.14 14.09
C SER A 45 -16.36 -11.66 12.67
N VAL A 46 -16.19 -10.36 12.46
CA VAL A 46 -15.82 -9.80 11.15
C VAL A 46 -14.36 -10.11 10.84
N LEU A 47 -13.47 -9.99 11.82
CA LEU A 47 -12.06 -10.29 11.63
C LEU A 47 -11.81 -11.74 11.27
N PHE A 48 -12.49 -12.68 11.93
CA PHE A 48 -12.41 -14.11 11.61
C PHE A 48 -12.83 -14.44 10.17
N GLN A 49 -13.83 -13.72 9.65
CA GLN A 49 -14.32 -13.94 8.29
C GLN A 49 -13.48 -13.24 7.23
N SER A 50 -12.93 -12.07 7.54
CA SER A 50 -12.27 -11.21 6.53
C SER A 50 -10.75 -11.28 6.52
N GLN A 51 -10.14 -11.86 7.57
CA GLN A 51 -8.69 -11.95 7.63
C GLN A 51 -8.15 -13.09 6.77
N PRO A 52 -7.28 -12.82 5.79
CA PRO A 52 -6.60 -13.86 5.06
C PRO A 52 -5.78 -14.75 5.97
N VAL A 53 -5.94 -16.06 5.84
CA VAL A 53 -5.31 -17.07 6.71
C VAL A 53 -4.72 -18.22 5.89
N GLN A 54 -3.74 -18.90 6.48
CA GLN A 54 -3.21 -20.16 6.00
C GLN A 54 -3.71 -21.28 6.91
N GLY A 55 -4.63 -22.10 6.42
CA GLY A 55 -5.17 -23.22 7.18
C GLY A 55 -6.09 -22.81 8.33
N ASP A 56 -5.75 -23.11 9.58
CA ASP A 56 -6.62 -22.92 10.75
C ASP A 56 -6.72 -21.43 11.17
N PRO A 57 -7.90 -20.80 11.07
CA PRO A 57 -8.08 -19.39 11.48
C PRO A 57 -7.93 -19.18 13.00
N ASN A 58 -8.01 -20.23 13.83
CA ASN A 58 -7.75 -20.15 15.26
C ASN A 58 -6.24 -20.12 15.58
N ASN A 59 -5.39 -20.39 14.60
CA ASN A 59 -3.93 -20.32 14.73
C ASN A 59 -3.33 -19.51 13.58
N PRO A 60 -3.63 -18.21 13.49
CA PRO A 60 -3.24 -17.38 12.37
C PRO A 60 -1.73 -17.15 12.36
N ASN A 61 -1.12 -17.27 11.19
CA ASN A 61 0.29 -16.99 10.99
C ASN A 61 0.59 -15.48 11.11
N LEU A 62 1.82 -15.17 11.52
CA LEU A 62 2.35 -13.82 11.49
C LEU A 62 2.36 -13.29 10.04
N GLY A 63 1.75 -12.15 9.82
CA GLY A 63 1.71 -11.49 8.52
C GLY A 63 1.89 -9.99 8.64
N TYR A 64 2.05 -9.30 7.52
CA TYR A 64 2.18 -7.84 7.55
C TYR A 64 0.91 -7.17 8.06
N ALA A 65 1.08 -6.08 8.79
CA ALA A 65 -0.03 -5.20 9.15
C ALA A 65 -0.63 -4.55 7.89
N GLN A 66 -1.96 -4.48 7.83
CA GLN A 66 -2.69 -3.96 6.67
C GLN A 66 -2.38 -2.48 6.41
N PHE A 67 -2.12 -1.70 7.45
CA PHE A 67 -1.95 -0.26 7.40
C PHE A 67 -0.49 0.15 7.58
N GLY A 68 -0.14 1.30 7.02
CA GLY A 68 1.19 1.89 7.10
C GLY A 68 1.95 1.81 5.78
N MET A 69 2.55 2.91 5.38
CA MET A 69 3.45 2.95 4.23
C MET A 69 4.80 2.37 4.62
N LYS A 70 5.29 1.40 3.85
CA LYS A 70 6.59 0.78 4.11
C LYS A 70 7.73 1.79 4.07
N GLN A 71 7.69 2.68 3.09
CA GLN A 71 8.66 3.75 2.94
C GLN A 71 7.93 5.05 2.59
N ARG A 72 8.36 6.16 3.21
CA ARG A 72 7.78 7.48 2.94
C ARG A 72 8.86 8.55 2.96
N ILE A 73 8.84 9.40 1.94
CA ILE A 73 9.66 10.60 1.86
C ILE A 73 8.73 11.80 1.89
N ILE A 74 9.03 12.75 2.77
CA ILE A 74 8.34 14.04 2.81
C ILE A 74 9.41 15.12 2.70
N ALA A 75 9.22 16.07 1.78
CA ALA A 75 10.05 17.23 1.67
C ALA A 75 9.20 18.49 1.62
N SER A 76 9.71 19.57 2.19
CA SER A 76 9.12 20.89 2.04
C SER A 76 10.19 21.93 1.85
N ALA A 77 9.87 22.95 1.06
CA ALA A 77 10.68 24.14 0.89
C ALA A 77 9.78 25.37 0.97
N THR A 78 10.20 26.37 1.71
CA THR A 78 9.51 27.66 1.76
C THR A 78 10.52 28.77 1.56
N TYR A 79 10.30 29.59 0.55
CA TYR A 79 11.10 30.76 0.27
C TYR A 79 10.29 32.03 0.53
N THR A 80 10.85 32.93 1.30
CA THR A 80 10.24 34.23 1.61
C THR A 80 11.10 35.35 1.01
N HIS A 81 10.47 36.16 0.17
CA HIS A 81 11.06 37.41 -0.33
C HIS A 81 10.31 38.62 0.23
N ASN A 82 11.04 39.51 0.89
CA ASN A 82 10.50 40.76 1.39
C ASN A 82 10.78 41.87 0.37
N TRP A 83 9.72 42.41 -0.24
CA TRP A 83 9.80 43.53 -1.17
C TRP A 83 9.95 44.87 -0.44
N SER A 84 9.30 44.98 0.74
CA SER A 84 9.32 46.12 1.64
C SER A 84 8.97 45.66 3.06
N GLU A 85 8.91 46.59 4.02
CA GLU A 85 8.44 46.33 5.39
C GLU A 85 6.98 45.84 5.44
N THR A 86 6.19 46.16 4.43
CA THR A 86 4.76 45.85 4.37
C THR A 86 4.39 44.86 3.28
N MET A 87 5.33 44.42 2.43
CA MET A 87 5.08 43.53 1.31
C MET A 87 6.04 42.36 1.31
N SER A 88 5.52 41.14 1.24
CA SER A 88 6.32 39.93 1.07
C SER A 88 5.61 38.87 0.25
N THR A 89 6.39 38.10 -0.51
CA THR A 89 5.94 36.92 -1.22
C THR A 89 6.53 35.68 -0.57
N ASN A 90 5.69 34.69 -0.29
CA ASN A 90 6.11 33.37 0.18
C ASN A 90 5.78 32.33 -0.89
N VAL A 91 6.77 31.57 -1.33
CA VAL A 91 6.59 30.43 -2.22
C VAL A 91 6.88 29.17 -1.42
N GLY A 92 5.87 28.30 -1.30
CA GLY A 92 5.95 27.01 -0.60
C GLY A 92 5.82 25.87 -1.57
N MET A 93 6.61 24.82 -1.35
CA MET A 93 6.49 23.54 -2.03
C MET A 93 6.36 22.43 -0.98
N PHE A 94 5.47 21.48 -1.24
CA PHE A 94 5.32 20.25 -0.47
C PHE A 94 5.43 19.07 -1.40
N PHE A 95 6.34 18.16 -1.08
CA PHE A 95 6.58 16.93 -1.82
C PHE A 95 6.34 15.74 -0.91
N GLU A 96 5.61 14.77 -1.40
CA GLU A 96 5.40 13.47 -0.76
C GLU A 96 5.60 12.35 -1.76
N MET A 97 6.34 11.33 -1.34
CA MET A 97 6.51 10.09 -2.09
C MET A 97 6.42 8.92 -1.11
N GLY A 98 5.66 7.89 -1.45
CA GLY A 98 5.45 6.76 -0.55
C GLY A 98 5.18 5.45 -1.26
N GLU A 99 5.68 4.36 -0.67
CA GLU A 99 5.42 2.99 -1.09
C GLU A 99 4.28 2.41 -0.26
N GLY A 100 3.31 1.78 -0.92
CA GLY A 100 2.12 1.29 -0.25
C GLY A 100 1.14 2.41 0.07
N ASN A 101 0.71 3.14 -0.95
CA ASN A 101 -0.28 4.18 -0.74
C ASN A 101 -1.62 3.58 -0.29
N GLN A 102 -2.28 4.24 0.65
CA GLN A 102 -3.61 3.85 1.11
C GLN A 102 -4.68 4.39 0.15
N TYR A 103 -5.58 3.51 -0.28
CA TYR A 103 -6.79 3.90 -1.00
C TYR A 103 -8.00 3.74 -0.08
N VAL A 104 -8.80 4.80 0.05
CA VAL A 104 -9.86 4.92 1.06
C VAL A 104 -10.96 3.85 0.96
N TYR A 105 -11.17 3.29 -0.22
CA TYR A 105 -12.24 2.30 -0.46
C TYR A 105 -11.79 0.84 -0.42
N SER A 106 -10.49 0.55 -0.41
CA SER A 106 -9.95 -0.82 -0.48
C SER A 106 -9.42 -1.35 0.86
N GLY A 107 -9.59 -0.59 1.92
CA GLY A 107 -9.32 -1.08 3.28
C GLY A 107 -7.86 -1.17 3.69
N GLY A 108 -6.87 -0.82 2.87
CA GLY A 108 -5.48 -0.89 3.30
C GLY A 108 -4.44 -0.49 2.26
N ASN A 109 -3.18 -0.56 2.65
CA ASN A 109 -2.01 -0.32 1.81
C ASN A 109 -1.45 -1.60 1.20
N ARG A 110 -1.86 -2.73 1.77
CA ARG A 110 -1.38 -4.07 1.46
C ARG A 110 -2.55 -4.99 1.18
N TYR A 111 -2.29 -6.00 0.39
CA TYR A 111 -3.25 -7.00 -0.04
C TYR A 111 -2.67 -8.39 0.09
N SER A 112 -3.56 -9.37 0.04
CA SER A 112 -3.24 -10.79 0.02
C SER A 112 -3.76 -11.41 -1.27
N PHE A 113 -3.05 -12.40 -1.78
CA PHE A 113 -3.61 -13.30 -2.78
C PHE A 113 -4.37 -14.42 -2.08
N THR A 114 -5.65 -14.58 -2.40
CA THR A 114 -6.53 -15.59 -1.80
C THR A 114 -7.19 -16.45 -2.86
N TYR A 115 -7.62 -17.65 -2.46
CA TYR A 115 -8.49 -18.47 -3.30
C TYR A 115 -9.91 -17.89 -3.35
N GLY A 116 -10.61 -18.09 -4.46
CA GLY A 116 -12.05 -17.99 -4.51
C GLY A 116 -12.66 -19.32 -4.02
N GLY A 117 -13.49 -19.23 -2.98
CA GLY A 117 -14.07 -20.41 -2.32
C GLY A 117 -13.41 -20.69 -0.97
N ASP A 118 -13.94 -21.69 -0.27
CA ASP A 118 -13.49 -22.15 1.04
C ASP A 118 -12.63 -23.40 0.84
N VAL A 119 -11.32 -23.25 0.91
CA VAL A 119 -10.34 -24.32 0.66
C VAL A 119 -9.94 -25.02 1.97
N ASN A 120 -9.93 -24.30 3.09
CA ASN A 120 -9.58 -24.84 4.39
C ASN A 120 -10.76 -25.45 5.16
N GLY A 121 -12.02 -25.26 4.69
CA GLY A 121 -13.22 -25.83 5.29
C GLY A 121 -13.68 -25.10 6.56
N ASP A 122 -13.31 -23.85 6.75
CA ASP A 122 -13.71 -23.05 7.92
C ASP A 122 -15.10 -22.42 7.80
N GLY A 123 -15.75 -22.57 6.65
CA GLY A 123 -17.08 -22.04 6.33
C GLY A 123 -17.03 -20.63 5.75
N VAL A 124 -15.85 -20.08 5.47
CA VAL A 124 -15.65 -18.74 4.89
C VAL A 124 -14.88 -18.86 3.58
N GLY A 125 -15.45 -18.37 2.49
CA GLY A 125 -14.75 -18.33 1.20
C GLY A 125 -14.04 -17.01 0.97
N GLY A 126 -12.89 -17.06 0.28
CA GLY A 126 -12.17 -15.86 -0.13
C GLY A 126 -11.14 -15.32 0.88
N ASN A 127 -10.93 -16.02 1.98
CA ASN A 127 -9.93 -15.69 3.00
C ASN A 127 -8.71 -16.63 3.01
N ASP A 128 -8.73 -17.72 2.27
CA ASP A 128 -7.64 -18.69 2.20
C ASP A 128 -6.50 -18.17 1.32
N LEU A 129 -5.28 -18.08 1.88
CA LEU A 129 -4.09 -17.67 1.15
C LEU A 129 -3.69 -18.71 0.10
N ILE A 130 -3.38 -18.25 -1.12
CA ILE A 130 -3.04 -19.18 -2.21
C ILE A 130 -1.65 -19.79 -2.01
N TYR A 131 -1.50 -21.05 -2.44
CA TYR A 131 -0.21 -21.62 -2.77
C TYR A 131 0.21 -21.13 -4.16
N ILE A 132 1.43 -20.71 -4.32
CA ILE A 132 1.99 -20.16 -5.57
C ILE A 132 2.80 -21.27 -6.25
N PRO A 133 2.24 -22.00 -7.24
CA PRO A 133 2.92 -23.17 -7.79
C PRO A 133 4.17 -22.81 -8.60
N SER A 134 5.20 -23.63 -8.46
CA SER A 134 6.42 -23.56 -9.25
C SER A 134 6.29 -24.30 -10.58
N SER A 135 5.40 -25.29 -10.64
CA SER A 135 5.19 -26.12 -11.82
C SER A 135 3.74 -26.61 -11.92
N ALA A 136 3.35 -27.07 -13.11
CA ALA A 136 2.02 -27.62 -13.37
C ALA A 136 1.67 -28.84 -12.51
N SER A 137 2.67 -29.58 -12.00
CA SER A 137 2.46 -30.78 -11.18
C SER A 137 2.11 -30.48 -9.73
N GLU A 138 2.19 -29.22 -9.31
CA GLU A 138 1.91 -28.78 -7.93
C GLU A 138 0.48 -28.27 -7.73
N ILE A 139 -0.32 -28.22 -8.81
CA ILE A 139 -1.68 -27.71 -8.76
C ILE A 139 -2.61 -28.52 -9.68
N ASN A 140 -3.81 -28.81 -9.20
CA ASN A 140 -4.85 -29.42 -10.02
C ASN A 140 -5.70 -28.32 -10.64
N LEU A 141 -5.67 -28.19 -11.97
CA LEU A 141 -6.50 -27.26 -12.73
C LEU A 141 -7.63 -28.02 -13.45
N THR A 142 -8.82 -27.43 -13.47
CA THR A 142 -9.98 -27.92 -14.21
C THR A 142 -9.62 -28.14 -15.69
N ASN A 143 -8.90 -27.19 -16.28
CA ASN A 143 -8.30 -27.32 -17.59
C ASN A 143 -6.78 -27.25 -17.46
N SER A 144 -6.09 -28.34 -17.71
CA SER A 144 -4.62 -28.39 -17.66
C SER A 144 -3.93 -27.41 -18.65
N SER A 145 -4.64 -26.98 -19.70
CA SER A 145 -4.16 -25.98 -20.66
C SER A 145 -4.02 -24.58 -20.03
N ASP A 146 -4.71 -24.30 -18.91
CA ASP A 146 -4.69 -22.99 -18.25
C ASP A 146 -3.39 -22.75 -17.47
N TRP A 147 -2.56 -23.81 -17.28
CA TRP A 147 -1.26 -23.67 -16.67
C TRP A 147 -0.39 -22.58 -17.32
N ALA A 148 -0.37 -22.52 -18.65
CA ALA A 148 0.46 -21.54 -19.35
C ALA A 148 0.04 -20.09 -19.05
N ALA A 149 -1.26 -19.85 -18.90
CA ALA A 149 -1.80 -18.55 -18.53
C ALA A 149 -1.53 -18.22 -17.06
N LEU A 150 -1.72 -19.18 -16.16
CA LEU A 150 -1.40 -19.04 -14.73
C LEU A 150 0.10 -18.77 -14.52
N ASP A 151 0.97 -19.52 -15.20
CA ASP A 151 2.41 -19.37 -15.11
C ASP A 151 2.86 -17.96 -15.59
N ALA A 152 2.26 -17.49 -16.68
CA ALA A 152 2.50 -16.12 -17.17
C ALA A 152 1.99 -15.06 -16.19
N PHE A 153 0.82 -15.27 -15.57
CA PHE A 153 0.28 -14.40 -14.52
C PHE A 153 1.23 -14.31 -13.32
N ILE A 154 1.73 -15.47 -12.83
CA ILE A 154 2.70 -15.53 -11.73
C ILE A 154 4.01 -14.83 -12.12
N ALA A 155 4.50 -15.06 -13.34
CA ALA A 155 5.78 -14.53 -13.80
C ALA A 155 5.80 -13.00 -13.95
N GLN A 156 4.67 -12.39 -14.32
CA GLN A 156 4.57 -10.93 -14.49
C GLN A 156 4.44 -10.17 -13.16
N ASP A 157 3.92 -10.82 -12.10
CA ASP A 157 3.72 -10.19 -10.80
C ASP A 157 5.01 -10.17 -9.99
N LYS A 158 5.36 -9.00 -9.43
CA LYS A 158 6.60 -8.80 -8.67
C LYS A 158 6.68 -9.59 -7.38
N TYR A 159 5.53 -9.88 -6.76
CA TYR A 159 5.46 -10.66 -5.53
C TYR A 159 5.40 -12.14 -5.85
N LEU A 160 4.44 -12.58 -6.67
CA LEU A 160 4.22 -14.00 -6.99
C LEU A 160 5.46 -14.65 -7.61
N SER A 161 6.15 -13.95 -8.51
CA SER A 161 7.36 -14.48 -9.18
C SER A 161 8.50 -14.83 -8.22
N LYS A 162 8.53 -14.21 -7.03
CA LYS A 162 9.57 -14.42 -6.01
C LYS A 162 9.20 -15.44 -4.95
N HIS A 163 7.92 -15.82 -4.86
CA HIS A 163 7.38 -16.70 -3.82
C HIS A 163 6.82 -17.99 -4.38
N ARG A 164 7.33 -18.45 -5.53
CA ARG A 164 6.96 -19.74 -6.11
C ARG A 164 7.35 -20.87 -5.17
N GLY A 165 6.44 -21.86 -5.00
CA GLY A 165 6.59 -22.96 -4.07
C GLY A 165 6.22 -22.64 -2.62
N GLU A 166 5.67 -21.46 -2.38
CA GLU A 166 5.30 -20.97 -1.06
C GLU A 166 3.80 -20.63 -1.00
N ILE A 167 3.24 -20.58 0.20
CA ILE A 167 1.92 -20.01 0.43
C ILE A 167 2.09 -18.48 0.54
N ALA A 168 1.20 -17.75 -0.12
CA ALA A 168 1.22 -16.29 -0.10
C ALA A 168 1.16 -15.74 1.34
N GLU A 169 1.94 -14.72 1.64
CA GLU A 169 1.88 -14.07 2.94
C GLU A 169 0.62 -13.18 3.05
N ARG A 170 0.02 -13.16 4.23
CA ARG A 170 -1.03 -12.20 4.54
C ARG A 170 -0.49 -10.77 4.41
N ASN A 171 -1.18 -9.96 3.59
CA ASN A 171 -0.78 -8.60 3.28
C ASN A 171 0.64 -8.49 2.68
N GLY A 172 1.09 -9.54 1.98
CA GLY A 172 2.40 -9.58 1.32
C GLY A 172 2.52 -8.60 0.16
N LEU A 173 1.42 -8.38 -0.57
CA LEU A 173 1.38 -7.44 -1.69
C LEU A 173 1.25 -5.99 -1.19
N LEU A 174 2.08 -5.11 -1.72
CA LEU A 174 2.14 -3.70 -1.38
C LEU A 174 1.73 -2.85 -2.60
N ASN A 175 0.90 -1.83 -2.39
CA ASN A 175 0.59 -0.87 -3.44
C ASN A 175 1.85 -0.16 -3.93
N GLU A 176 1.84 0.19 -5.20
CA GLU A 176 2.96 0.87 -5.86
C GLU A 176 3.24 2.25 -5.24
N TRP A 177 4.40 2.79 -5.56
CA TRP A 177 4.80 4.13 -5.18
C TRP A 177 3.85 5.18 -5.76
N PHE A 178 3.54 6.16 -4.96
CA PHE A 178 2.92 7.40 -5.44
C PHE A 178 3.82 8.59 -5.15
N THR A 179 3.65 9.64 -5.93
CA THR A 179 4.39 10.89 -5.78
C THR A 179 3.41 12.05 -5.89
N ASN A 180 3.47 13.00 -4.98
CA ASN A 180 2.70 14.24 -5.03
C ASN A 180 3.61 15.45 -4.82
N LEU A 181 3.35 16.52 -5.55
CA LEU A 181 4.01 17.81 -5.40
C LEU A 181 2.97 18.92 -5.45
N ASP A 182 2.86 19.66 -4.37
CA ASP A 182 1.99 20.82 -4.26
C ASP A 182 2.79 22.11 -4.23
N LEU A 183 2.23 23.16 -4.81
CA LEU A 183 2.82 24.51 -4.83
C LEU A 183 1.85 25.51 -4.21
N ARG A 184 2.38 26.40 -3.39
CA ARG A 184 1.66 27.53 -2.81
C ARG A 184 2.41 28.82 -3.05
N VAL A 185 1.71 29.83 -3.52
CA VAL A 185 2.21 31.21 -3.58
C VAL A 185 1.31 32.09 -2.71
N LEU A 186 1.91 32.82 -1.79
CA LEU A 186 1.20 33.66 -0.84
C LEU A 186 1.81 35.06 -0.87
N GLN A 187 0.97 36.05 -1.15
CA GLN A 187 1.34 37.45 -1.18
C GLN A 187 0.75 38.17 0.03
N ASN A 188 1.63 38.76 0.85
CA ASN A 188 1.26 39.69 1.92
C ASN A 188 1.36 41.11 1.41
N ILE A 189 0.35 41.94 1.71
CA ILE A 189 0.26 43.33 1.26
C ILE A 189 -0.25 44.16 2.43
N GLY A 190 0.54 45.16 2.83
CA GLY A 190 0.16 46.17 3.82
C GLY A 190 -0.19 47.47 3.14
N ILE A 191 -1.43 47.96 3.31
CA ILE A 191 -1.92 49.22 2.76
C ILE A 191 -2.68 49.98 3.85
N ALA A 192 -2.32 51.23 4.09
CA ALA A 192 -3.00 52.14 5.01
C ALA A 192 -3.22 51.54 6.43
N GLY A 193 -2.21 50.84 6.95
CA GLY A 193 -2.28 50.18 8.26
C GLY A 193 -3.06 48.85 8.30
N GLN A 194 -3.67 48.45 7.19
CA GLN A 194 -4.35 47.16 7.05
C GLN A 194 -3.44 46.11 6.44
N LYS A 195 -3.65 44.84 6.78
CA LYS A 195 -2.92 43.70 6.22
C LYS A 195 -3.84 42.84 5.40
N PHE A 196 -3.50 42.62 4.15
CA PHE A 196 -4.18 41.73 3.22
C PHE A 196 -3.26 40.54 2.89
N GLN A 197 -3.87 39.40 2.66
CA GLN A 197 -3.18 38.19 2.23
C GLN A 197 -3.93 37.54 1.09
N VAL A 198 -3.23 37.27 0.00
CA VAL A 198 -3.77 36.53 -1.17
C VAL A 198 -2.94 35.28 -1.35
N SER A 199 -3.59 34.12 -1.50
CA SER A 199 -2.90 32.86 -1.76
C SER A 199 -3.42 32.20 -3.02
N LEU A 200 -2.51 31.52 -3.73
CA LEU A 200 -2.77 30.60 -4.81
C LEU A 200 -2.18 29.26 -4.42
N ASP A 201 -3.03 28.25 -4.32
CA ASP A 201 -2.64 26.88 -4.05
C ASP A 201 -2.85 26.05 -5.32
N ILE A 202 -1.81 25.38 -5.78
CA ILE A 202 -1.86 24.46 -6.93
C ILE A 202 -1.55 23.08 -6.38
N LEU A 203 -2.62 22.29 -6.20
CA LEU A 203 -2.52 20.92 -5.73
C LEU A 203 -2.13 20.01 -6.89
N ASN A 204 -1.30 19.02 -6.58
CA ASN A 204 -0.78 18.10 -7.58
C ASN A 204 -0.07 18.80 -8.75
N PHE A 205 0.66 19.88 -8.45
CA PHE A 205 1.45 20.62 -9.44
C PHE A 205 2.43 19.70 -10.20
N GLY A 206 2.92 18.66 -9.53
CA GLY A 206 3.81 17.68 -10.13
C GLY A 206 3.25 17.00 -11.37
N ASN A 207 1.91 16.84 -11.47
CA ASN A 207 1.27 16.24 -12.64
C ASN A 207 1.44 17.07 -13.92
N LEU A 208 1.67 18.37 -13.81
CA LEU A 208 2.03 19.24 -14.95
C LEU A 208 3.44 18.97 -15.47
N ILE A 209 4.30 18.37 -14.64
CA ILE A 209 5.69 18.05 -14.99
C ILE A 209 5.79 16.61 -15.47
N ASN A 210 5.07 15.70 -14.81
CA ASN A 210 5.02 14.28 -15.11
C ASN A 210 3.60 13.75 -14.84
N ASP A 211 2.94 13.25 -15.88
CA ASP A 211 1.56 12.77 -15.85
C ASP A 211 1.34 11.57 -14.91
N GLY A 212 2.38 10.83 -14.56
CA GLY A 212 2.36 9.77 -13.56
C GLY A 212 2.36 10.27 -12.11
N TRP A 213 2.67 11.55 -11.86
CA TRP A 213 2.65 12.10 -10.50
C TRP A 213 1.23 12.44 -10.07
N GLY A 214 0.94 12.21 -8.79
CA GLY A 214 -0.40 12.39 -8.22
C GLY A 214 -1.39 11.27 -8.58
N VAL A 215 -0.96 10.29 -9.37
CA VAL A 215 -1.75 9.09 -9.69
C VAL A 215 -1.46 8.01 -8.67
N ARG A 216 -2.52 7.43 -8.10
CA ARG A 216 -2.41 6.29 -7.18
C ARG A 216 -2.84 5.02 -7.90
N GLN A 217 -1.92 4.07 -7.98
CA GLN A 217 -2.22 2.74 -8.51
C GLN A 217 -2.57 1.80 -7.34
N THR A 218 -3.64 1.04 -7.51
CA THR A 218 -4.10 0.06 -6.52
C THR A 218 -4.24 -1.30 -7.19
N ALA A 219 -4.10 -2.37 -6.41
CA ALA A 219 -4.33 -3.70 -6.92
C ALA A 219 -5.78 -3.84 -7.45
N ASN A 220 -5.94 -4.53 -8.58
CA ASN A 220 -7.26 -4.91 -9.06
C ASN A 220 -7.80 -6.05 -8.16
N PRO A 221 -8.94 -5.88 -7.48
CA PRO A 221 -9.49 -6.92 -6.61
C PRO A 221 -9.69 -8.27 -7.29
N ALA A 222 -10.11 -8.28 -8.56
CA ALA A 222 -10.28 -9.53 -9.32
C ALA A 222 -8.96 -10.28 -9.55
N ALA A 223 -7.83 -9.56 -9.65
CA ALA A 223 -6.52 -10.17 -9.79
C ALA A 223 -5.95 -10.71 -8.47
N LEU A 224 -6.55 -10.37 -7.33
CA LEU A 224 -6.12 -10.88 -6.02
C LEU A 224 -6.70 -12.27 -5.72
N THR A 225 -7.67 -12.74 -6.51
CA THR A 225 -8.30 -14.05 -6.39
C THR A 225 -8.16 -14.81 -7.72
N PRO A 226 -6.92 -15.16 -8.11
CA PRO A 226 -6.66 -15.72 -9.43
C PRO A 226 -7.10 -17.18 -9.57
N LEU A 227 -7.23 -17.90 -8.47
CA LEU A 227 -7.60 -19.31 -8.44
C LEU A 227 -8.91 -19.49 -7.69
N VAL A 228 -9.92 -20.06 -8.35
CA VAL A 228 -11.23 -20.31 -7.76
C VAL A 228 -11.42 -21.81 -7.58
N LEU A 229 -11.79 -22.24 -6.36
CA LEU A 229 -12.12 -23.63 -6.07
C LEU A 229 -13.34 -24.07 -6.90
N ASP A 230 -13.14 -25.04 -7.76
CA ASP A 230 -14.18 -25.57 -8.64
C ASP A 230 -14.75 -26.91 -8.11
N SER A 231 -13.88 -27.79 -7.70
CA SER A 231 -14.24 -29.10 -7.19
C SER A 231 -13.13 -29.73 -6.33
N TRP A 232 -13.40 -30.96 -5.88
CA TRP A 232 -12.41 -31.81 -5.21
C TRP A 232 -12.25 -33.08 -6.04
N ASN A 233 -11.01 -33.56 -6.24
CA ASN A 233 -10.75 -34.81 -6.94
C ASN A 233 -11.00 -36.03 -6.04
N ASP A 234 -10.90 -37.23 -6.59
CA ASP A 234 -11.12 -38.48 -5.87
C ASP A 234 -10.13 -38.72 -4.71
N ALA A 235 -8.99 -38.04 -4.73
CA ALA A 235 -8.00 -38.08 -3.65
C ALA A 235 -8.29 -37.08 -2.53
N GLY A 236 -9.34 -36.25 -2.68
CA GLY A 236 -9.68 -35.18 -1.73
C GLY A 236 -8.80 -33.95 -1.87
N GLU A 237 -8.17 -33.74 -3.03
CA GLU A 237 -7.37 -32.55 -3.31
C GLU A 237 -8.20 -31.49 -4.07
N PRO A 238 -8.01 -30.21 -3.81
CA PRO A 238 -8.75 -29.16 -4.49
C PRO A 238 -8.36 -29.06 -5.97
N VAL A 239 -9.35 -28.76 -6.80
CA VAL A 239 -9.23 -28.50 -8.23
C VAL A 239 -9.69 -27.08 -8.50
N PHE A 240 -8.86 -26.31 -9.20
CA PHE A 240 -9.08 -24.87 -9.40
C PHE A 240 -9.35 -24.53 -10.86
N SER A 241 -10.16 -23.49 -11.06
CA SER A 241 -10.21 -22.72 -12.32
C SER A 241 -9.36 -21.46 -12.20
N PHE A 242 -8.78 -21.05 -13.35
CA PHE A 242 -7.97 -19.84 -13.50
C PHE A 242 -8.55 -18.94 -14.61
#